data_2457df101f583f1f09cc8f6d2cbefc8e
#
_entry.id   2457df101f583f1f09cc8f6d2cbefc8e
#
_cell.length_a   1.000
_cell.length_b   1.000
_cell.length_c   1.000
_cell.angle_alpha   90.00
_cell.angle_beta   90.00
_cell.angle_gamma   90.00
#
_symmetry.space_group_name_H-M   'P 1'
#
loop_
_entity.id
_entity.type
_entity.pdbx_description
1 polymer ?
#
loop_
_entity_poly.entity_id
_entity_poly.type
_entity_poly.pdbx_seq_one_letter_code
_entity_poly.pdbx_strand_id
1 'polypeptide(L)'
;MAGQNLVNLESVTAHVPGDASRVLLDAVSLGVERGERIGVVGLNGGGKTTLLDVITGVRQPDGGRVSHVGGLHLTHLAQGDALPAGARVRDVVLADWAGAAEHEWAGDAKVRDVLDGLGIGDLDRGVDGLSGGEKRRVALAAALVGDPELVVLDEPTNHLDVEGITWLAGHLIARRCGVVVVTHDRWFLDAVCTRTWEVANGRVESYLGGYADWVYARAERARQADATEARRQNLARKELAWLRRGAPARTSKPRFRIEAAEALIADVPPPRNTVELLGFATNRLGRTVLELEDATAVVAGRTLLDRVTFRIGPGERIGIVGVNGSGKTT
;
A
#
# COMPACT_ATOMS: atom_id res chain seq x y z
N MET A 1 5.41 19.68 -20.57
CA MET A 1 6.70 19.90 -19.86
C MET A 1 7.01 18.58 -19.17
N ALA A 2 8.21 18.02 -19.34
CA ALA A 2 8.62 16.83 -18.57
C ALA A 2 8.59 17.22 -17.09
N GLY A 3 7.94 16.40 -16.26
CA GLY A 3 7.88 16.62 -14.82
C GLY A 3 9.29 16.58 -14.23
N GLN A 4 9.53 17.40 -13.19
CA GLN A 4 10.79 17.36 -12.46
C GLN A 4 10.79 16.14 -11.56
N ASN A 5 11.68 15.17 -11.80
CA ASN A 5 11.90 14.04 -10.88
C ASN A 5 12.43 14.55 -9.54
N LEU A 6 11.71 14.22 -8.47
CA LEU A 6 12.12 14.50 -7.10
C LEU A 6 13.08 13.41 -6.58
N VAL A 7 12.76 12.15 -6.90
CA VAL A 7 13.57 10.98 -6.56
C VAL A 7 13.68 10.09 -7.80
N ASN A 8 14.88 9.55 -8.03
CA ASN A 8 15.14 8.60 -9.09
C ASN A 8 15.88 7.37 -8.55
N LEU A 9 15.36 6.20 -8.85
CA LEU A 9 15.93 4.89 -8.53
C LEU A 9 16.48 4.30 -9.84
N GLU A 10 17.75 3.88 -9.83
CA GLU A 10 18.43 3.27 -10.98
C GLU A 10 18.94 1.88 -10.60
N SER A 11 18.32 0.83 -11.17
CA SER A 11 18.66 -0.56 -10.97
C SER A 11 18.84 -0.96 -9.49
N VAL A 12 17.94 -0.47 -8.64
CA VAL A 12 18.00 -0.66 -7.19
C VAL A 12 17.72 -2.11 -6.83
N THR A 13 18.64 -2.70 -6.04
CA THR A 13 18.49 -4.04 -5.47
C THR A 13 18.51 -3.96 -3.94
N ALA A 14 17.60 -4.68 -3.29
CA ALA A 14 17.52 -4.77 -1.84
C ALA A 14 17.10 -6.19 -1.39
N HIS A 15 17.76 -6.70 -0.34
CA HIS A 15 17.49 -8.01 0.23
C HIS A 15 16.83 -7.89 1.61
N VAL A 16 16.33 -9.00 2.16
CA VAL A 16 15.88 -9.02 3.55
C VAL A 16 17.07 -8.80 4.49
N PRO A 17 16.96 -7.91 5.50
CA PRO A 17 18.02 -7.74 6.49
C PRO A 17 18.40 -9.07 7.13
N GLY A 18 19.69 -9.43 7.04
CA GLY A 18 20.22 -10.70 7.56
C GLY A 18 20.02 -11.93 6.68
N ASP A 19 19.33 -11.81 5.53
CA ASP A 19 19.15 -12.90 4.57
C ASP A 19 19.36 -12.41 3.13
N ALA A 20 20.61 -12.51 2.66
CA ALA A 20 20.98 -12.12 1.30
C ALA A 20 20.40 -13.05 0.20
N SER A 21 19.85 -14.19 0.57
CA SER A 21 19.21 -15.10 -0.41
C SER A 21 17.81 -14.63 -0.82
N ARG A 22 17.16 -13.82 0.02
CA ARG A 22 15.80 -13.32 -0.20
C ARG A 22 15.80 -11.90 -0.73
N VAL A 23 15.59 -11.78 -2.04
CA VAL A 23 15.50 -10.50 -2.75
C VAL A 23 14.12 -9.87 -2.52
N LEU A 24 14.09 -8.61 -2.10
CA LEU A 24 12.87 -7.79 -1.97
C LEU A 24 12.67 -6.84 -3.14
N LEU A 25 13.78 -6.29 -3.67
CA LEU A 25 13.81 -5.46 -4.87
C LEU A 25 14.95 -5.96 -5.76
N ASP A 26 14.67 -6.18 -7.05
CA ASP A 26 15.61 -6.73 -8.03
C ASP A 26 15.74 -5.77 -9.22
N ALA A 27 16.84 -5.03 -9.27
CA ALA A 27 17.18 -4.07 -10.33
C ALA A 27 16.04 -3.09 -10.66
N VAL A 28 15.34 -2.58 -9.65
CA VAL A 28 14.18 -1.69 -9.80
C VAL A 28 14.62 -0.30 -10.26
N SER A 29 13.99 0.21 -11.33
CA SER A 29 14.22 1.56 -11.84
C SER A 29 12.89 2.31 -11.90
N LEU A 30 12.76 3.41 -11.14
CA LEU A 30 11.53 4.19 -10.97
C LEU A 30 11.87 5.65 -10.73
N GLY A 31 10.93 6.55 -11.04
CA GLY A 31 11.01 7.96 -10.71
C GLY A 31 9.75 8.43 -10.00
N VAL A 32 9.90 9.38 -9.09
CA VAL A 32 8.78 10.10 -8.45
C VAL A 32 8.84 11.55 -8.93
N GLU A 33 7.81 11.98 -9.65
CA GLU A 33 7.72 13.35 -10.17
C GLU A 33 7.00 14.28 -9.18
N ARG A 34 7.27 15.57 -9.29
CA ARG A 34 6.57 16.60 -8.50
C ARG A 34 5.06 16.56 -8.80
N GLY A 35 4.24 16.49 -7.76
CA GLY A 35 2.77 16.47 -7.87
C GLY A 35 2.20 15.11 -8.29
N GLU A 36 3.04 14.09 -8.49
CA GLU A 36 2.58 12.73 -8.77
C GLU A 36 2.09 12.06 -7.47
N ARG A 37 0.96 11.37 -7.54
CA ARG A 37 0.39 10.64 -6.39
C ARG A 37 0.35 9.15 -6.69
N ILE A 38 1.24 8.42 -6.01
CA ILE A 38 1.55 7.02 -6.27
C ILE A 38 1.05 6.17 -5.10
N GLY A 39 0.15 5.22 -5.39
CA GLY A 39 -0.24 4.16 -4.48
C GLY A 39 0.66 2.93 -4.64
N VAL A 40 1.15 2.37 -3.55
CA VAL A 40 1.99 1.16 -3.57
C VAL A 40 1.20 -0.02 -3.05
N VAL A 41 1.02 -1.04 -3.88
CA VAL A 41 0.27 -2.25 -3.58
C VAL A 41 1.13 -3.50 -3.71
N GLY A 42 0.71 -4.60 -3.09
CA GLY A 42 1.43 -5.88 -3.14
C GLY A 42 1.23 -6.70 -1.87
N LEU A 43 1.72 -7.93 -1.87
CA LEU A 43 1.60 -8.84 -0.73
C LEU A 43 2.37 -8.34 0.51
N ASN A 44 1.93 -8.75 1.69
CA ASN A 44 2.67 -8.47 2.93
C ASN A 44 4.02 -9.18 2.89
N GLY A 45 5.07 -8.47 3.33
CA GLY A 45 6.45 -8.95 3.23
C GLY A 45 7.03 -8.96 1.81
N GLY A 46 6.32 -8.37 0.82
CA GLY A 46 6.75 -8.29 -0.58
C GLY A 46 7.74 -7.18 -0.90
N GLY A 47 8.16 -6.36 0.08
CA GLY A 47 9.14 -5.29 -0.13
C GLY A 47 8.56 -3.87 -0.22
N LYS A 48 7.26 -3.65 0.07
CA LYS A 48 6.64 -2.31 0.01
C LYS A 48 7.34 -1.30 0.94
N THR A 49 7.43 -1.61 2.23
CA THR A 49 8.13 -0.75 3.22
C THR A 49 9.60 -0.57 2.85
N THR A 50 10.27 -1.63 2.36
CA THR A 50 11.65 -1.52 1.87
C THR A 50 11.78 -0.54 0.71
N LEU A 51 10.82 -0.53 -0.21
CA LEU A 51 10.79 0.45 -1.31
C LEU A 51 10.65 1.88 -0.77
N LEU A 52 9.75 2.10 0.21
CA LEU A 52 9.60 3.40 0.86
C LEU A 52 10.89 3.83 1.59
N ASP A 53 11.52 2.93 2.37
CA ASP A 53 12.76 3.21 3.09
C ASP A 53 13.91 3.58 2.13
N VAL A 54 13.97 2.93 0.97
CA VAL A 54 14.95 3.24 -0.07
C VAL A 54 14.65 4.60 -0.73
N ILE A 55 13.38 4.90 -1.05
CA ILE A 55 12.95 6.19 -1.60
C ILE A 55 13.30 7.34 -0.64
N THR A 56 13.09 7.13 0.65
CA THR A 56 13.33 8.16 1.68
C THR A 56 14.79 8.27 2.10
N GLY A 57 15.63 7.32 1.69
CA GLY A 57 17.05 7.27 2.10
C GLY A 57 17.28 6.72 3.52
N VAL A 58 16.23 6.29 4.22
CA VAL A 58 16.33 5.61 5.53
C VAL A 58 17.13 4.32 5.40
N ARG A 59 16.98 3.64 4.27
CA ARG A 59 17.76 2.46 3.92
C ARG A 59 18.57 2.68 2.64
N GLN A 60 19.87 2.37 2.71
CA GLN A 60 20.69 2.31 1.51
C GLN A 60 20.38 1.01 0.73
N PRO A 61 20.29 1.06 -0.61
CA PRO A 61 20.16 -0.13 -1.44
C PRO A 61 21.42 -0.99 -1.39
N ASP A 62 21.28 -2.29 -1.56
CA ASP A 62 22.41 -3.23 -1.64
C ASP A 62 23.11 -3.14 -3.00
N GLY A 63 22.40 -2.66 -4.04
CA GLY A 63 22.93 -2.38 -5.38
C GLY A 63 22.11 -1.32 -6.09
N GLY A 64 22.69 -0.74 -7.15
CA GLY A 64 22.08 0.39 -7.87
C GLY A 64 22.30 1.72 -7.18
N ARG A 65 21.49 2.73 -7.54
CA ARG A 65 21.63 4.09 -7.03
C ARG A 65 20.27 4.74 -6.82
N VAL A 66 20.17 5.52 -5.73
CA VAL A 66 19.05 6.44 -5.48
C VAL A 66 19.59 7.87 -5.51
N SER A 67 18.90 8.75 -6.22
CA SER A 67 19.24 10.15 -6.27
C SER A 67 18.02 11.02 -5.96
N HIS A 68 18.24 12.05 -5.16
CA HIS A 68 17.25 13.06 -4.79
C HIS A 68 17.60 14.39 -5.46
N VAL A 69 16.58 15.17 -5.81
CA VAL A 69 16.82 16.55 -6.23
C VAL A 69 17.46 17.34 -5.07
N GLY A 70 18.40 18.23 -5.41
CA GLY A 70 19.10 19.02 -4.38
C GLY A 70 18.13 19.85 -3.55
N GLY A 71 18.26 19.77 -2.20
CA GLY A 71 17.40 20.51 -1.27
C GLY A 71 15.98 19.96 -1.14
N LEU A 72 15.70 18.72 -1.55
CA LEU A 72 14.39 18.10 -1.44
C LEU A 72 13.88 18.10 0.02
N HIS A 73 12.78 18.79 0.27
CA HIS A 73 12.04 18.67 1.52
C HIS A 73 11.11 17.45 1.46
N LEU A 74 11.54 16.35 2.06
CA LEU A 74 10.83 15.07 2.10
C LEU A 74 10.40 14.75 3.52
N THR A 75 9.15 14.33 3.70
CA THR A 75 8.64 13.80 4.97
C THR A 75 8.25 12.34 4.85
N HIS A 76 8.50 11.55 5.91
CA HIS A 76 8.22 10.12 5.93
C HIS A 76 7.44 9.75 7.20
N LEU A 77 6.28 9.14 7.01
CA LEU A 77 5.52 8.47 8.05
C LEU A 77 5.80 6.97 7.97
N ALA A 78 6.68 6.45 8.83
CA ALA A 78 7.03 5.03 8.87
C ALA A 78 5.94 4.19 9.58
N GLN A 79 6.01 2.87 9.43
CA GLN A 79 5.05 1.94 10.06
C GLN A 79 5.17 1.89 11.59
N GLY A 80 6.34 2.17 12.15
CA GLY A 80 6.62 2.16 13.59
C GLY A 80 6.92 3.57 14.10
N ASP A 81 5.90 4.31 14.54
CA ASP A 81 6.06 5.69 15.01
C ASP A 81 6.53 5.73 16.47
N ALA A 82 7.84 5.71 16.69
CA ALA A 82 8.42 6.03 17.97
C ALA A 82 8.49 7.57 18.09
N LEU A 83 7.53 8.17 18.80
CA LEU A 83 7.62 9.57 19.18
C LEU A 83 8.69 9.74 20.25
N PRO A 84 9.41 10.88 20.30
CA PRO A 84 10.43 11.14 21.32
C PRO A 84 9.83 11.04 22.72
N ALA A 85 10.40 10.19 23.57
CA ALA A 85 9.94 10.02 24.95
C ALA A 85 10.08 11.34 25.75
N GLY A 86 9.08 11.66 26.56
CA GLY A 86 9.03 12.89 27.36
C GLY A 86 8.67 14.16 26.57
N ALA A 87 8.54 14.09 25.23
CA ALA A 87 8.14 15.23 24.42
C ALA A 87 6.64 15.56 24.61
N ARG A 88 6.26 16.78 24.27
CA ARG A 88 4.85 17.18 24.13
C ARG A 88 4.43 17.06 22.67
N VAL A 89 3.13 17.00 22.43
CA VAL A 89 2.56 16.98 21.07
C VAL A 89 3.08 18.15 20.23
N ARG A 90 3.13 19.36 20.80
CA ARG A 90 3.67 20.53 20.10
C ARG A 90 5.12 20.36 19.64
N ASP A 91 5.96 19.72 20.46
CA ASP A 91 7.39 19.55 20.18
C ASP A 91 7.60 18.63 18.96
N VAL A 92 6.65 17.73 18.72
CA VAL A 92 6.68 16.80 17.59
C VAL A 92 6.05 17.42 16.35
N VAL A 93 4.82 17.97 16.48
CA VAL A 93 4.04 18.47 15.32
C VAL A 93 4.63 19.76 14.78
N LEU A 94 5.14 20.61 15.64
CA LEU A 94 5.66 21.94 15.29
C LEU A 94 7.20 21.99 15.33
N ALA A 95 7.87 20.87 15.07
CA ALA A 95 9.35 20.80 15.09
C ALA A 95 10.00 21.82 14.14
N ASP A 96 9.43 22.04 12.98
CA ASP A 96 9.89 23.03 11.98
C ASP A 96 9.67 24.48 12.46
N TRP A 97 8.84 24.68 13.48
CA TRP A 97 8.53 25.96 14.11
C TRP A 97 9.23 26.11 15.46
N ALA A 98 10.24 25.30 15.74
CA ALA A 98 10.97 25.33 17.00
C ALA A 98 11.60 26.70 17.22
N GLY A 99 11.16 27.39 18.30
CA GLY A 99 11.61 28.76 18.62
C GLY A 99 10.74 29.89 18.04
N ALA A 100 9.75 29.57 17.19
CA ALA A 100 8.78 30.54 16.73
C ALA A 100 7.78 30.90 17.84
N ALA A 101 7.29 32.14 17.81
CA ALA A 101 6.26 32.57 18.76
C ALA A 101 4.91 31.90 18.44
N GLU A 102 4.10 31.67 19.47
CA GLU A 102 2.82 30.96 19.33
C GLU A 102 1.89 31.55 18.24
N HIS A 103 1.86 32.88 18.13
CA HIS A 103 1.04 33.55 17.13
C HIS A 103 1.49 33.30 15.67
N GLU A 104 2.72 32.88 15.44
CA GLU A 104 3.24 32.62 14.09
C GLU A 104 2.66 31.33 13.51
N TRP A 105 2.73 30.22 14.25
CA TRP A 105 2.15 28.95 13.79
C TRP A 105 0.63 28.88 14.00
N ALA A 106 0.09 29.47 15.11
CA ALA A 106 -1.35 29.49 15.37
C ALA A 106 -2.14 30.34 14.35
N GLY A 107 -1.46 31.33 13.72
CA GLY A 107 -2.00 32.09 12.60
C GLY A 107 -2.00 31.35 11.26
N ASP A 108 -1.19 30.32 11.11
CA ASP A 108 -1.07 29.57 9.85
C ASP A 108 -2.30 28.68 9.63
N ALA A 109 -3.02 28.95 8.53
CA ALA A 109 -4.20 28.18 8.18
C ALA A 109 -3.90 26.72 7.84
N LYS A 110 -2.70 26.40 7.31
CA LYS A 110 -2.30 25.04 6.98
C LYS A 110 -2.07 24.22 8.24
N VAL A 111 -1.43 24.81 9.27
CA VAL A 111 -1.21 24.17 10.56
C VAL A 111 -2.54 23.84 11.22
N ARG A 112 -3.47 24.82 11.26
CA ARG A 112 -4.80 24.62 11.83
C ARG A 112 -5.59 23.54 11.10
N ASP A 113 -5.60 23.57 9.76
CA ASP A 113 -6.28 22.56 8.95
C ASP A 113 -5.80 21.14 9.28
N VAL A 114 -4.48 20.94 9.47
CA VAL A 114 -3.91 19.64 9.84
C VAL A 114 -4.32 19.23 11.26
N LEU A 115 -4.23 20.14 12.23
CA LEU A 115 -4.59 19.87 13.62
C LEU A 115 -6.07 19.52 13.77
N ASP A 116 -6.94 20.32 13.16
CA ASP A 116 -8.40 20.13 13.18
C ASP A 116 -8.80 18.84 12.44
N GLY A 117 -8.24 18.62 11.26
CA GLY A 117 -8.54 17.43 10.43
C GLY A 117 -8.12 16.11 11.05
N LEU A 118 -7.08 16.12 11.90
CA LEU A 118 -6.62 14.94 12.65
C LEU A 118 -7.15 14.90 14.10
N GLY A 119 -7.95 15.89 14.51
CA GLY A 119 -8.55 15.96 15.84
C GLY A 119 -7.52 16.11 16.96
N ILE A 120 -6.47 16.91 16.73
CA ILE A 120 -5.41 17.21 17.70
C ILE A 120 -5.73 18.53 18.39
N GLY A 121 -6.36 18.47 19.56
CA GLY A 121 -6.80 19.67 20.30
C GLY A 121 -5.83 20.12 21.40
N ASP A 122 -5.11 19.19 22.04
CA ASP A 122 -4.23 19.50 23.16
C ASP A 122 -2.75 19.30 22.78
N LEU A 123 -2.10 20.41 22.43
CA LEU A 123 -0.69 20.44 22.05
C LEU A 123 0.28 20.34 23.23
N ASP A 124 -0.17 20.59 24.46
CA ASP A 124 0.66 20.52 25.68
C ASP A 124 0.70 19.14 26.29
N ARG A 125 -0.14 18.22 25.84
CA ARG A 125 -0.18 16.85 26.32
C ARG A 125 1.12 16.12 26.04
N GLY A 126 1.63 15.36 27.02
CA GLY A 126 2.81 14.50 26.85
C GLY A 126 2.53 13.31 25.94
N VAL A 127 3.46 13.01 25.04
CA VAL A 127 3.31 11.90 24.05
C VAL A 127 3.27 10.52 24.70
N ASP A 128 3.88 10.35 25.89
CA ASP A 128 3.92 9.06 26.59
C ASP A 128 2.52 8.59 27.04
N GLY A 129 1.63 9.53 27.36
CA GLY A 129 0.25 9.28 27.76
C GLY A 129 -0.74 9.08 26.61
N LEU A 130 -0.28 9.10 25.35
CA LEU A 130 -1.12 8.92 24.18
C LEU A 130 -1.36 7.43 23.89
N SER A 131 -2.57 7.10 23.48
CA SER A 131 -2.89 5.80 22.86
C SER A 131 -2.13 5.62 21.54
N GLY A 132 -2.01 4.37 21.05
CA GLY A 132 -1.36 4.11 19.77
C GLY A 132 -1.99 4.88 18.60
N GLY A 133 -3.32 5.00 18.56
CA GLY A 133 -4.00 5.77 17.54
C GLY A 133 -3.76 7.29 17.63
N GLU A 134 -3.67 7.84 18.85
CA GLU A 134 -3.29 9.25 19.04
C GLU A 134 -1.86 9.50 18.62
N LYS A 135 -0.91 8.62 18.99
CA LYS A 135 0.50 8.70 18.55
C LYS A 135 0.59 8.71 17.03
N ARG A 136 -0.19 7.85 16.36
CA ARG A 136 -0.22 7.78 14.90
C ARG A 136 -0.72 9.07 14.28
N ARG A 137 -1.79 9.68 14.81
CA ARG A 137 -2.30 10.98 14.35
C ARG A 137 -1.29 12.11 14.56
N VAL A 138 -0.58 12.12 15.68
CA VAL A 138 0.47 13.10 15.96
C VAL A 138 1.64 12.97 14.97
N ALA A 139 2.10 11.74 14.71
CA ALA A 139 3.16 11.50 13.71
C ALA A 139 2.72 11.90 12.29
N LEU A 140 1.47 11.60 11.92
CA LEU A 140 0.90 12.03 10.64
C LEU A 140 0.81 13.55 10.54
N ALA A 141 0.37 14.24 11.61
CA ALA A 141 0.37 15.69 11.66
C ALA A 141 1.77 16.27 11.45
N ALA A 142 2.77 15.75 12.15
CA ALA A 142 4.17 16.17 11.98
C ALA A 142 4.65 16.02 10.53
N ALA A 143 4.25 14.95 9.84
CA ALA A 143 4.60 14.75 8.44
C ALA A 143 3.87 15.72 7.47
N LEU A 144 2.74 16.29 7.89
CA LEU A 144 1.90 17.11 7.02
C LEU A 144 1.94 18.63 7.32
N VAL A 145 2.31 19.05 8.53
CA VAL A 145 2.30 20.47 8.94
C VAL A 145 3.25 21.32 8.10
N GLY A 146 4.43 20.78 7.76
CA GLY A 146 5.37 21.46 6.87
C GLY A 146 4.81 21.64 5.44
N ASP A 147 5.63 22.16 4.54
CA ASP A 147 5.31 22.24 3.11
C ASP A 147 6.25 21.32 2.31
N PRO A 148 6.19 19.99 2.53
CA PRO A 148 7.09 19.07 1.87
C PRO A 148 6.81 18.99 0.37
N GLU A 149 7.88 18.81 -0.42
CA GLU A 149 7.78 18.58 -1.85
C GLU A 149 7.42 17.11 -2.16
N LEU A 150 7.78 16.21 -1.23
CA LEU A 150 7.45 14.79 -1.29
C LEU A 150 7.00 14.26 0.09
N VAL A 151 5.84 13.63 0.11
CA VAL A 151 5.29 12.97 1.31
C VAL A 151 5.26 11.46 1.07
N VAL A 152 5.92 10.70 1.94
CA VAL A 152 5.96 9.24 1.89
C VAL A 152 5.23 8.68 3.11
N LEU A 153 4.17 7.91 2.89
CA LEU A 153 3.26 7.45 3.94
C LEU A 153 3.13 5.92 3.93
N ASP A 154 3.47 5.27 5.04
CA ASP A 154 3.25 3.84 5.22
C ASP A 154 2.04 3.63 6.14
N GLU A 155 0.93 3.10 5.60
CA GLU A 155 -0.35 2.83 6.25
C GLU A 155 -0.95 4.04 7.01
N PRO A 156 -1.09 5.22 6.38
CA PRO A 156 -1.57 6.44 7.06
C PRO A 156 -3.04 6.37 7.48
N THR A 157 -3.82 5.49 6.86
CA THR A 157 -5.26 5.32 7.14
C THR A 157 -5.53 4.50 8.40
N ASN A 158 -4.52 3.78 8.93
CA ASN A 158 -4.66 3.02 10.15
C ASN A 158 -4.96 3.95 11.34
N HIS A 159 -5.93 3.56 12.16
CA HIS A 159 -6.42 4.31 13.32
C HIS A 159 -7.10 5.66 13.02
N LEU A 160 -7.36 5.98 11.75
CA LEU A 160 -8.26 7.06 11.37
C LEU A 160 -9.69 6.53 11.24
N ASP A 161 -10.66 7.37 11.53
CA ASP A 161 -12.06 7.13 11.19
C ASP A 161 -12.36 7.62 9.77
N VAL A 162 -13.60 7.40 9.32
CA VAL A 162 -14.01 7.76 7.95
C VAL A 162 -13.83 9.25 7.67
N GLU A 163 -14.08 10.10 8.68
CA GLU A 163 -13.94 11.56 8.56
C GLU A 163 -12.46 11.93 8.39
N GLY A 164 -11.57 11.36 9.22
CA GLY A 164 -10.12 11.57 9.12
C GLY A 164 -9.53 11.06 7.82
N ILE A 165 -9.98 9.89 7.32
CA ILE A 165 -9.54 9.35 6.02
C ILE A 165 -9.99 10.27 4.88
N THR A 166 -11.25 10.76 4.93
CA THR A 166 -11.80 11.66 3.91
C THR A 166 -11.08 13.00 3.90
N TRP A 167 -10.82 13.58 5.09
CA TRP A 167 -10.03 14.79 5.22
C TRP A 167 -8.61 14.60 4.68
N LEU A 168 -7.91 13.51 5.06
CA LEU A 168 -6.54 13.22 4.59
C LEU A 168 -6.49 13.13 3.06
N ALA A 169 -7.46 12.44 2.45
CA ALA A 169 -7.57 12.34 1.00
C ALA A 169 -7.71 13.73 0.35
N GLY A 170 -8.65 14.56 0.84
CA GLY A 170 -8.86 15.93 0.36
C GLY A 170 -7.62 16.80 0.51
N HIS A 171 -6.96 16.70 1.67
CA HIS A 171 -5.73 17.44 1.99
C HIS A 171 -4.57 17.11 1.04
N LEU A 172 -4.32 15.81 0.76
CA LEU A 172 -3.28 15.37 -0.17
C LEU A 172 -3.59 15.73 -1.63
N ILE A 173 -4.87 15.72 -2.03
CA ILE A 173 -5.29 16.12 -3.38
C ILE A 173 -5.09 17.64 -3.58
N ALA A 174 -5.39 18.44 -2.56
CA ALA A 174 -5.27 19.90 -2.63
C ALA A 174 -3.80 20.37 -2.69
N ARG A 175 -2.87 19.58 -2.15
CA ARG A 175 -1.43 19.88 -2.21
C ARG A 175 -0.83 19.54 -3.57
N ARG A 176 0.16 20.34 -3.98
CA ARG A 176 0.94 20.09 -5.21
C ARG A 176 2.25 19.33 -4.94
N CYS A 177 2.34 18.61 -3.82
CA CYS A 177 3.49 17.78 -3.50
C CYS A 177 3.40 16.41 -4.19
N GLY A 178 4.55 15.75 -4.35
CA GLY A 178 4.59 14.33 -4.67
C GLY A 178 4.07 13.52 -3.47
N VAL A 179 3.36 12.44 -3.72
CA VAL A 179 2.87 11.53 -2.67
C VAL A 179 3.20 10.10 -3.05
N VAL A 180 3.82 9.35 -2.13
CA VAL A 180 3.96 7.89 -2.24
C VAL A 180 3.30 7.28 -1.02
N VAL A 181 2.27 6.47 -1.22
CA VAL A 181 1.48 5.90 -0.11
C VAL A 181 1.32 4.39 -0.23
N VAL A 182 1.60 3.68 0.86
CA VAL A 182 1.21 2.28 1.06
C VAL A 182 -0.04 2.28 1.93
N THR A 183 -1.11 1.68 1.50
CA THR A 183 -2.31 1.43 2.33
C THR A 183 -3.13 0.26 1.81
N HIS A 184 -3.90 -0.34 2.69
CA HIS A 184 -4.91 -1.35 2.33
C HIS A 184 -6.30 -0.75 2.07
N ASP A 185 -6.47 0.55 2.27
CA ASP A 185 -7.72 1.27 1.99
C ASP A 185 -7.87 1.53 0.48
N ARG A 186 -8.73 0.74 -0.16
CA ARG A 186 -8.96 0.80 -1.61
C ARG A 186 -9.60 2.10 -2.04
N TRP A 187 -10.56 2.60 -1.24
CA TRP A 187 -11.22 3.87 -1.51
C TRP A 187 -10.21 5.02 -1.50
N PHE A 188 -9.31 5.03 -0.51
CA PHE A 188 -8.27 6.04 -0.41
C PHE A 188 -7.33 6.03 -1.63
N LEU A 189 -6.90 4.82 -2.07
CA LEU A 189 -6.07 4.68 -3.27
C LEU A 189 -6.77 5.19 -4.53
N ASP A 190 -8.06 4.88 -4.70
CA ASP A 190 -8.84 5.36 -5.85
C ASP A 190 -9.08 6.87 -5.80
N ALA A 191 -9.29 7.45 -4.62
CA ALA A 191 -9.53 8.87 -4.46
C ALA A 191 -8.27 9.72 -4.67
N VAL A 192 -7.12 9.27 -4.16
CA VAL A 192 -5.89 10.08 -4.09
C VAL A 192 -4.93 9.79 -5.24
N CYS A 193 -4.72 8.51 -5.59
CA CYS A 193 -3.62 8.11 -6.44
C CYS A 193 -3.93 8.27 -7.93
N THR A 194 -2.97 8.81 -8.68
CA THR A 194 -3.01 8.91 -10.14
C THR A 194 -2.20 7.83 -10.83
N ARG A 195 -1.41 7.11 -10.05
CA ARG A 195 -0.58 5.97 -10.46
C ARG A 195 -0.51 4.93 -9.37
N THR A 196 -0.42 3.67 -9.72
CA THR A 196 -0.27 2.55 -8.78
C THR A 196 1.00 1.77 -9.12
N TRP A 197 1.83 1.50 -8.12
CA TRP A 197 2.97 0.59 -8.21
C TRP A 197 2.64 -0.74 -7.55
N GLU A 198 2.74 -1.83 -8.30
CA GLU A 198 2.63 -3.18 -7.77
C GLU A 198 4.01 -3.74 -7.45
N VAL A 199 4.27 -4.04 -6.18
CA VAL A 199 5.49 -4.71 -5.73
C VAL A 199 5.23 -6.19 -5.65
N ALA A 200 5.84 -6.97 -6.54
CA ALA A 200 5.67 -8.42 -6.60
C ALA A 200 6.95 -9.12 -7.10
N ASN A 201 7.38 -10.17 -6.40
CA ASN A 201 8.52 -11.00 -6.81
C ASN A 201 9.82 -10.20 -7.09
N GLY A 202 10.12 -9.22 -6.25
CA GLY A 202 11.28 -8.34 -6.40
C GLY A 202 11.16 -7.26 -7.46
N ARG A 203 10.10 -7.25 -8.25
CA ARG A 203 9.85 -6.26 -9.31
C ARG A 203 8.81 -5.25 -8.89
N VAL A 204 8.88 -4.07 -9.49
CA VAL A 204 7.87 -3.04 -9.34
C VAL A 204 7.32 -2.69 -10.71
N GLU A 205 6.03 -2.91 -10.88
CA GLU A 205 5.30 -2.57 -12.09
C GLU A 205 4.44 -1.34 -11.88
N SER A 206 4.44 -0.42 -12.84
CA SER A 206 3.71 0.84 -12.78
C SER A 206 2.45 0.78 -13.65
N TYR A 207 1.34 1.21 -13.07
CA TYR A 207 0.02 1.30 -13.70
C TYR A 207 -0.51 2.72 -13.58
N LEU A 208 -1.19 3.20 -14.60
CA LEU A 208 -1.93 4.47 -14.53
C LEU A 208 -3.25 4.25 -13.76
N GLY A 209 -3.61 5.24 -12.95
CA GLY A 209 -4.84 5.21 -12.17
C GLY A 209 -4.70 4.66 -10.76
N GLY A 210 -5.85 4.56 -10.07
CA GLY A 210 -5.98 4.09 -8.69
C GLY A 210 -6.03 2.56 -8.56
N TYR A 211 -6.61 2.10 -7.45
CA TYR A 211 -6.72 0.66 -7.14
C TYR A 211 -7.63 -0.09 -8.14
N ALA A 212 -8.76 0.49 -8.53
CA ALA A 212 -9.68 -0.13 -9.47
C ALA A 212 -9.06 -0.31 -10.86
N ASP A 213 -8.33 0.69 -11.34
CA ASP A 213 -7.61 0.62 -12.61
C ASP A 213 -6.51 -0.46 -12.59
N TRP A 214 -5.76 -0.55 -11.47
CA TRP A 214 -4.77 -1.60 -11.28
C TRP A 214 -5.40 -3.00 -11.30
N VAL A 215 -6.53 -3.21 -10.58
CA VAL A 215 -7.24 -4.51 -10.58
C VAL A 215 -7.65 -4.90 -12.00
N TYR A 216 -8.23 -3.96 -12.76
CA TYR A 216 -8.63 -4.19 -14.14
C TYR A 216 -7.43 -4.53 -15.03
N ALA A 217 -6.36 -3.72 -14.99
CA ALA A 217 -5.16 -3.91 -15.80
C ALA A 217 -4.47 -5.25 -15.48
N ARG A 218 -4.41 -5.62 -14.19
CA ARG A 218 -3.86 -6.91 -13.74
C ARG A 218 -4.68 -8.09 -14.27
N ALA A 219 -6.02 -8.01 -14.19
CA ALA A 219 -6.91 -9.05 -14.71
C ALA A 219 -6.78 -9.21 -16.24
N GLU A 220 -6.62 -8.10 -16.96
CA GLU A 220 -6.42 -8.11 -18.40
C GLU A 220 -5.07 -8.73 -18.79
N ARG A 221 -3.99 -8.36 -18.11
CA ARG A 221 -2.66 -8.99 -18.31
C ARG A 221 -2.70 -10.49 -18.04
N ALA A 222 -3.40 -10.93 -16.97
CA ALA A 222 -3.55 -12.35 -16.68
C ALA A 222 -4.26 -13.08 -17.83
N ARG A 223 -5.35 -12.52 -18.35
CA ARG A 223 -6.08 -13.09 -19.51
C ARG A 223 -5.21 -13.17 -20.77
N GLN A 224 -4.46 -12.12 -21.07
CA GLN A 224 -3.55 -12.09 -22.21
C GLN A 224 -2.41 -13.12 -22.08
N ALA A 225 -1.84 -13.26 -20.88
CA ALA A 225 -0.82 -14.25 -20.60
C ALA A 225 -1.38 -15.67 -20.73
N ASP A 226 -2.60 -15.93 -20.26
CA ASP A 226 -3.27 -17.23 -20.42
C ASP A 226 -3.56 -17.55 -21.89
N ALA A 227 -4.02 -16.58 -22.67
CA ALA A 227 -4.25 -16.74 -24.10
C ALA A 227 -2.94 -17.01 -24.87
N THR A 228 -1.85 -16.33 -24.50
CA THR A 228 -0.54 -16.53 -25.11
C THR A 228 0.00 -17.92 -24.76
N GLU A 229 -0.10 -18.34 -23.50
CA GLU A 229 0.32 -19.68 -23.06
C GLU A 229 -0.51 -20.79 -23.74
N ALA A 230 -1.82 -20.62 -23.87
CA ALA A 230 -2.67 -21.56 -24.61
C ALA A 230 -2.27 -21.69 -26.08
N ARG A 231 -1.91 -20.56 -26.74
CA ARG A 231 -1.36 -20.58 -28.12
C ARG A 231 -0.02 -21.31 -28.18
N ARG A 232 0.89 -21.04 -27.27
CA ARG A 232 2.18 -21.70 -27.15
C ARG A 232 2.02 -23.23 -26.98
N GLN A 233 1.16 -23.65 -26.05
CA GLN A 233 0.88 -25.07 -25.81
C GLN A 233 0.27 -25.77 -27.02
N ASN A 234 -0.64 -25.09 -27.75
CA ASN A 234 -1.22 -25.63 -28.97
C ASN A 234 -0.16 -25.80 -30.07
N LEU A 235 0.76 -24.83 -30.20
CA LEU A 235 1.87 -24.92 -31.14
C LEU A 235 2.83 -26.05 -30.74
N ALA A 236 3.22 -26.14 -29.47
CA ALA A 236 4.08 -27.20 -28.95
C ALA A 236 3.48 -28.60 -29.20
N ARG A 237 2.16 -28.77 -28.98
CA ARG A 237 1.46 -30.04 -29.31
C ARG A 237 1.54 -30.38 -30.80
N LYS A 238 1.35 -29.40 -31.68
CA LYS A 238 1.46 -29.59 -33.14
C LYS A 238 2.89 -30.02 -33.55
N GLU A 239 3.91 -29.36 -33.01
CA GLU A 239 5.30 -29.67 -33.31
C GLU A 239 5.70 -31.05 -32.71
N LEU A 240 5.25 -31.41 -31.51
CA LEU A 240 5.41 -32.74 -30.93
C LEU A 240 4.78 -33.83 -31.81
N ALA A 241 3.56 -33.60 -32.30
CA ALA A 241 2.89 -34.52 -33.20
C ALA A 241 3.65 -34.66 -34.52
N TRP A 242 4.24 -33.55 -35.01
CA TRP A 242 5.08 -33.58 -36.21
C TRP A 242 6.42 -34.30 -35.97
N LEU A 243 7.06 -34.13 -34.84
CA LEU A 243 8.31 -34.85 -34.44
C LEU A 243 8.06 -36.36 -34.32
N ARG A 244 6.89 -36.77 -33.78
CA ARG A 244 6.51 -38.19 -33.65
C ARG A 244 6.18 -38.88 -34.97
N ARG A 245 5.73 -38.14 -35.99
CA ARG A 245 5.50 -38.70 -37.34
C ARG A 245 6.86 -39.03 -37.97
N GLY A 246 6.98 -40.24 -38.54
CA GLY A 246 8.15 -40.63 -39.31
C GLY A 246 8.44 -39.65 -40.47
N ALA A 247 9.68 -39.54 -40.89
CA ALA A 247 10.02 -38.78 -42.08
C ALA A 247 9.32 -39.43 -43.31
N PRO A 248 8.74 -38.63 -44.24
CA PRO A 248 8.22 -39.15 -45.50
C PRO A 248 9.32 -39.90 -46.25
N ALA A 249 8.96 -40.95 -46.98
CA ALA A 249 9.92 -41.76 -47.71
C ALA A 249 10.82 -40.87 -48.59
N ARG A 250 12.17 -41.00 -48.37
CA ARG A 250 13.22 -40.26 -49.09
C ARG A 250 13.53 -38.83 -48.64
N THR A 251 12.99 -38.34 -47.49
CA THR A 251 13.35 -37.02 -46.97
C THR A 251 13.71 -37.10 -45.47
N SER A 252 14.82 -36.46 -45.04
CA SER A 252 15.12 -36.24 -43.63
C SER A 252 14.42 -34.98 -43.11
N LYS A 253 14.02 -34.98 -41.84
CA LYS A 253 13.48 -33.76 -41.21
C LYS A 253 14.58 -32.70 -41.12
N PRO A 254 14.31 -31.41 -41.48
CA PRO A 254 15.29 -30.36 -41.38
C PRO A 254 15.74 -30.14 -39.93
N ARG A 255 17.06 -30.15 -39.68
CA ARG A 255 17.65 -30.04 -38.34
C ARG A 255 17.20 -28.76 -37.61
N PHE A 256 17.21 -27.61 -38.30
CA PHE A 256 16.79 -26.34 -37.74
C PHE A 256 15.35 -26.35 -37.18
N ARG A 257 14.47 -27.12 -37.82
CA ARG A 257 13.06 -27.22 -37.39
C ARG A 257 12.91 -28.16 -36.19
N ILE A 258 13.74 -29.18 -36.08
CA ILE A 258 13.80 -30.06 -34.91
C ILE A 258 14.28 -29.25 -33.68
N GLU A 259 15.37 -28.51 -33.82
CA GLU A 259 15.95 -27.67 -32.78
C GLU A 259 14.93 -26.55 -32.32
N ALA A 260 14.22 -25.93 -33.25
CA ALA A 260 13.18 -24.94 -32.94
C ALA A 260 11.98 -25.55 -32.19
N ALA A 261 11.56 -26.76 -32.56
CA ALA A 261 10.48 -27.47 -31.89
C ALA A 261 10.90 -27.93 -30.47
N GLU A 262 12.14 -28.42 -30.30
CA GLU A 262 12.70 -28.78 -29.00
C GLU A 262 12.82 -27.56 -28.07
N ALA A 263 13.31 -26.44 -28.57
CA ALA A 263 13.37 -25.18 -27.81
C ALA A 263 11.98 -24.71 -27.35
N LEU A 264 10.96 -24.76 -28.22
CA LEU A 264 9.59 -24.41 -27.91
C LEU A 264 8.95 -25.32 -26.84
N ILE A 265 9.33 -26.62 -26.86
CA ILE A 265 8.82 -27.61 -25.88
C ILE A 265 9.52 -27.42 -24.53
N ALA A 266 10.82 -27.08 -24.53
CA ALA A 266 11.62 -26.88 -23.34
C ALA A 266 11.27 -25.56 -22.60
N ASP A 267 10.73 -24.57 -23.30
CA ASP A 267 10.31 -23.28 -22.74
C ASP A 267 9.01 -23.44 -21.94
N VAL A 268 9.13 -23.97 -20.71
CA VAL A 268 8.01 -24.15 -19.78
C VAL A 268 8.04 -23.00 -18.79
N PRO A 269 7.01 -22.12 -18.76
CA PRO A 269 6.94 -21.06 -17.76
C PRO A 269 6.83 -21.64 -16.35
N PRO A 270 7.35 -20.94 -15.31
CA PRO A 270 7.29 -21.41 -13.93
C PRO A 270 5.82 -21.60 -13.49
N PRO A 271 5.53 -22.61 -12.64
CA PRO A 271 4.18 -22.89 -12.18
C PRO A 271 3.62 -21.69 -11.43
N ARG A 272 2.40 -21.28 -11.78
CA ARG A 272 1.66 -20.23 -11.03
C ARG A 272 1.18 -20.83 -9.73
N ASN A 273 1.50 -20.14 -8.59
CA ASN A 273 0.92 -20.46 -7.29
C ASN A 273 -0.59 -20.13 -7.32
N THR A 274 -1.41 -21.15 -7.54
CA THR A 274 -2.84 -21.10 -7.26
C THR A 274 -3.01 -21.30 -5.76
N VAL A 275 -3.38 -20.24 -5.05
CA VAL A 275 -3.86 -20.37 -3.67
C VAL A 275 -5.21 -21.09 -3.75
N GLU A 276 -5.23 -22.37 -3.42
CA GLU A 276 -6.47 -23.11 -3.18
C GLU A 276 -7.12 -22.50 -1.92
N LEU A 277 -8.24 -21.81 -2.11
CA LEU A 277 -9.15 -21.46 -1.03
C LEU A 277 -9.72 -22.77 -0.48
N LEU A 278 -9.12 -23.27 0.62
CA LEU A 278 -9.68 -24.35 1.42
C LEU A 278 -11.06 -23.91 1.88
N GLY A 279 -12.10 -24.54 1.36
CA GLY A 279 -13.47 -24.35 1.79
C GLY A 279 -13.57 -24.74 3.26
N PHE A 280 -13.83 -23.75 4.12
CA PHE A 280 -14.17 -24.02 5.51
C PHE A 280 -15.46 -24.83 5.54
N ALA A 281 -15.42 -25.98 6.21
CA ALA A 281 -16.61 -26.80 6.47
C ALA A 281 -17.67 -25.95 7.18
N THR A 282 -18.80 -25.74 6.52
CA THR A 282 -19.96 -25.05 7.09
C THR A 282 -20.65 -26.02 8.04
N ASN A 283 -20.36 -25.92 9.34
CA ASN A 283 -21.24 -26.49 10.36
C ASN A 283 -22.61 -25.82 10.24
N ARG A 284 -23.70 -26.60 10.33
CA ARG A 284 -25.05 -26.05 10.37
C ARG A 284 -25.20 -25.21 11.62
N LEU A 285 -25.13 -23.89 11.46
CA LEU A 285 -25.47 -22.93 12.50
C LEU A 285 -27.00 -22.87 12.67
N GLY A 286 -27.45 -22.62 13.88
CA GLY A 286 -28.88 -22.40 14.18
C GLY A 286 -29.46 -21.20 13.43
N ARG A 287 -30.76 -20.93 13.58
CA ARG A 287 -31.49 -19.87 12.90
C ARG A 287 -31.00 -18.46 13.28
N THR A 288 -30.44 -18.29 14.48
CA THR A 288 -29.83 -17.08 15.02
C THR A 288 -28.43 -17.42 15.52
N VAL A 289 -27.43 -16.66 15.12
CA VAL A 289 -26.02 -16.85 15.49
C VAL A 289 -25.67 -15.98 16.70
N LEU A 290 -26.15 -14.74 16.71
CA LEU A 290 -26.00 -13.78 17.79
C LEU A 290 -27.31 -13.01 17.97
N GLU A 291 -27.69 -12.82 19.22
CA GLU A 291 -28.84 -12.00 19.58
C GLU A 291 -28.45 -11.09 20.75
N LEU A 292 -28.72 -9.80 20.59
CA LEU A 292 -28.65 -8.79 21.63
C LEU A 292 -30.09 -8.35 21.91
N GLU A 293 -30.53 -8.43 23.13
CA GLU A 293 -31.84 -7.96 23.59
C GLU A 293 -31.65 -6.89 24.66
N ASP A 294 -32.16 -5.69 24.40
CA ASP A 294 -32.15 -4.56 25.35
C ASP A 294 -30.76 -4.31 25.99
N ALA A 295 -29.70 -4.53 25.21
CA ALA A 295 -28.33 -4.52 25.69
C ALA A 295 -27.86 -3.09 25.92
N THR A 296 -27.39 -2.80 27.14
CA THR A 296 -26.81 -1.50 27.51
C THR A 296 -25.37 -1.71 27.95
N ALA A 297 -24.45 -0.89 27.41
CA ALA A 297 -23.04 -0.89 27.79
C ALA A 297 -22.59 0.50 28.22
N VAL A 298 -22.03 0.58 29.44
CA VAL A 298 -21.48 1.81 30.02
C VAL A 298 -20.00 1.62 30.31
N VAL A 299 -19.15 2.52 29.77
CA VAL A 299 -17.72 2.49 30.01
C VAL A 299 -17.28 3.86 30.54
N ALA A 300 -16.59 3.88 31.67
CA ALA A 300 -16.13 5.09 32.36
C ALA A 300 -17.23 6.15 32.54
N GLY A 301 -18.46 5.72 32.87
CA GLY A 301 -19.61 6.62 33.10
C GLY A 301 -20.27 7.12 31.81
N ARG A 302 -19.78 6.78 30.64
CA ARG A 302 -20.38 7.12 29.35
C ARG A 302 -21.17 5.92 28.80
N THR A 303 -22.44 6.10 28.49
CA THR A 303 -23.25 5.10 27.80
C THR A 303 -22.82 5.00 26.34
N LEU A 304 -22.32 3.84 25.94
CA LEU A 304 -21.89 3.54 24.57
C LEU A 304 -22.98 2.83 23.76
N LEU A 305 -23.73 1.93 24.42
CA LEU A 305 -24.90 1.26 23.87
C LEU A 305 -26.06 1.50 24.83
N ASP A 306 -27.21 1.90 24.32
CA ASP A 306 -28.42 2.13 25.11
C ASP A 306 -29.57 1.29 24.57
N ARG A 307 -29.93 0.23 25.29
CA ARG A 307 -31.04 -0.68 25.00
C ARG A 307 -31.06 -1.16 23.53
N VAL A 308 -29.90 -1.60 23.06
CA VAL A 308 -29.75 -2.05 21.69
C VAL A 308 -30.30 -3.48 21.55
N THR A 309 -31.23 -3.65 20.62
CA THR A 309 -31.74 -4.96 20.24
C THR A 309 -31.42 -5.22 18.77
N PHE A 310 -30.62 -6.28 18.50
CA PHE A 310 -30.40 -6.71 17.14
C PHE A 310 -30.01 -8.19 17.08
N ARG A 311 -30.24 -8.82 15.90
CA ARG A 311 -30.02 -10.26 15.67
C ARG A 311 -29.18 -10.46 14.41
N ILE A 312 -28.30 -11.44 14.46
CA ILE A 312 -27.50 -11.86 13.32
C ILE A 312 -27.88 -13.29 12.96
N GLY A 313 -28.32 -13.48 11.72
CA GLY A 313 -28.63 -14.79 11.15
C GLY A 313 -27.41 -15.48 10.52
N PRO A 314 -27.54 -16.78 10.18
CA PRO A 314 -26.48 -17.51 9.49
C PRO A 314 -26.17 -16.90 8.10
N GLY A 315 -24.88 -16.60 7.85
CA GLY A 315 -24.42 -16.05 6.58
C GLY A 315 -24.60 -14.55 6.41
N GLU A 316 -25.20 -13.83 7.36
CA GLU A 316 -25.26 -12.38 7.36
C GLU A 316 -23.87 -11.76 7.57
N ARG A 317 -23.63 -10.66 6.89
CA ARG A 317 -22.40 -9.86 7.01
C ARG A 317 -22.79 -8.45 7.41
N ILE A 318 -22.36 -8.02 8.58
CA ILE A 318 -22.70 -6.72 9.15
C ILE A 318 -21.42 -5.89 9.24
N GLY A 319 -21.45 -4.69 8.68
CA GLY A 319 -20.41 -3.69 8.85
C GLY A 319 -20.77 -2.72 9.96
N ILE A 320 -19.85 -2.50 10.92
CA ILE A 320 -20.02 -1.50 11.98
C ILE A 320 -19.16 -0.30 11.65
N VAL A 321 -19.78 0.85 11.47
CA VAL A 321 -19.12 2.12 11.17
C VAL A 321 -19.41 3.15 12.26
N GLY A 322 -18.54 4.12 12.41
CA GLY A 322 -18.70 5.21 13.37
C GLY A 322 -17.36 5.91 13.66
N VAL A 323 -17.43 7.10 14.25
CA VAL A 323 -16.25 7.87 14.66
C VAL A 323 -15.43 7.16 15.73
N ASN A 324 -14.15 7.55 15.87
CA ASN A 324 -13.30 6.97 16.91
C ASN A 324 -13.83 7.29 18.31
N GLY A 325 -13.81 6.29 19.20
CA GLY A 325 -14.37 6.40 20.55
C GLY A 325 -15.90 6.25 20.64
N SER A 326 -16.60 5.94 19.56
CA SER A 326 -18.07 5.70 19.58
C SER A 326 -18.51 4.37 20.16
N GLY A 327 -17.57 3.48 20.53
CA GLY A 327 -17.89 2.16 21.12
C GLY A 327 -18.00 1.01 20.12
N LYS A 328 -17.42 1.15 18.91
CA LYS A 328 -17.44 0.09 17.88
C LYS A 328 -16.87 -1.25 18.37
N THR A 329 -15.87 -1.21 19.22
CA THR A 329 -15.17 -2.40 19.73
C THR A 329 -15.79 -2.93 21.02
N THR A 330 -16.56 -2.13 21.71
CA THR A 330 -17.33 -2.52 22.90
C THR A 330 -18.50 -3.39 22.53
#